data_311fba1121c44289a30878c93c63940a
#
_entry.id   311fba1121c44289a30878c93c63940a
#
_cell.length_a   1.000
_cell.length_b   1.000
_cell.length_c   1.000
_cell.angle_alpha   90.00
_cell.angle_beta   90.00
_cell.angle_gamma   90.00
#
_symmetry.space_group_name_H-M   'P 1'
#
loop_
_entity.id
_entity.type
_entity.pdbx_description
1 polymer ?
#
loop_
_entity_poly.entity_id
_entity_poly.type
_entity_poly.pdbx_seq_one_letter_code
_entity_poly.pdbx_strand_id
1 'polypeptide(L)' 'NLEVSSPGLDRPLFNLAHYQRFIGREAVIHLRIPMFDRRKWQGKIEQVEGDFITLLVDNEPRQFAFGNIQKANLVPVFDF' A
#
# COMPACT_ATOMS: atom_id res chain seq x y z
N ASN A 1 15.45 19.04 -18.20
CA ASN A 1 15.22 18.61 -17.88
C ASN A 1 15.12 18.17 -17.17
N LEU A 2 15.03 18.02 -16.83
CA LEU A 2 14.97 17.55 -16.12
C LEU A 2 14.12 17.13 -15.51
N GLU A 3 13.79 16.59 -15.42
CA GLU A 3 13.00 16.11 -14.86
C GLU A 3 13.24 15.72 -13.89
N VAL A 4 13.27 16.05 -13.13
CA VAL A 4 13.59 15.58 -12.24
C VAL A 4 12.77 15.21 -11.50
N SER A 5 12.33 14.55 -11.48
CA SER A 5 11.51 14.02 -10.79
C SER A 5 11.77 13.93 -9.49
N SER A 6 11.03 13.80 -8.66
CA SER A 6 11.22 13.59 -7.31
C SER A 6 11.25 12.19 -7.04
N PRO A 7 12.33 11.62 -7.11
CA PRO A 7 12.43 10.20 -6.92
C PRO A 7 11.99 9.85 -5.53
N GLY A 8 11.34 8.77 -5.41
CA GLY A 8 10.99 8.27 -4.11
C GLY A 8 9.72 8.76 -3.53
N LEU A 9 9.06 9.64 -4.20
CA LEU A 9 7.80 10.10 -3.71
C LEU A 9 6.73 9.03 -3.80
N ASP A 10 6.83 8.20 -4.81
CA ASP A 10 5.79 7.28 -5.09
C ASP A 10 6.42 5.98 -5.47
N ARG A 11 6.36 5.02 -4.61
CA ARG A 11 7.03 3.77 -4.86
C ARG A 11 6.00 2.67 -5.10
N PRO A 12 5.98 2.08 -6.29
CA PRO A 12 5.03 1.01 -6.55
C PRO A 12 5.42 -0.26 -5.79
N LEU A 13 4.41 -1.02 -5.40
CA LEU A 13 4.60 -2.27 -4.70
C LEU A 13 4.13 -3.39 -5.61
N PHE A 14 5.05 -4.24 -6.01
CA PHE A 14 4.75 -5.26 -7.00
C PHE A 14 4.57 -6.65 -6.43
N ASN A 15 5.18 -6.94 -5.30
CA ASN A 15 5.07 -8.28 -4.74
C ASN A 15 5.08 -8.22 -3.22
N LEU A 16 4.88 -9.38 -2.61
CA LEU A 16 4.76 -9.44 -1.16
C LEU A 16 6.02 -9.02 -0.44
N ALA A 17 7.17 -9.28 -1.04
CA ALA A 17 8.42 -8.88 -0.41
C ALA A 17 8.49 -7.37 -0.27
N HIS A 18 7.95 -6.64 -1.23
CA HIS A 18 7.93 -5.19 -1.14
C HIS A 18 7.09 -4.74 0.04
N TYR A 19 5.94 -5.39 0.23
CA TYR A 19 5.10 -5.02 1.36
C TYR A 19 5.78 -5.31 2.69
N GLN A 20 6.45 -6.45 2.78
CA GLN A 20 7.15 -6.79 4.00
C GLN A 20 8.27 -5.80 4.31
N ARG A 21 8.94 -5.37 3.25
CA ARG A 21 10.03 -4.44 3.42
C ARG A 21 9.57 -3.11 3.99
N PHE A 22 8.34 -2.74 3.68
CA PHE A 22 7.84 -1.44 4.07
C PHE A 22 6.78 -1.51 5.16
N ILE A 23 6.81 -2.56 5.95
CA ILE A 23 5.92 -2.63 7.11
C ILE A 23 6.20 -1.42 7.99
N GLY A 24 5.12 -0.77 8.43
CA GLY A 24 5.24 0.45 9.19
C GLY A 24 5.09 1.70 8.36
N ARG A 25 5.05 1.54 7.04
CA ARG A 25 4.88 2.68 6.15
C ARG A 25 3.47 2.72 5.63
N GLU A 26 3.03 3.90 5.30
CA GLU A 26 1.68 4.07 4.76
C GLU A 26 1.67 3.77 3.27
N ALA A 27 0.63 3.09 2.83
CA ALA A 27 0.52 2.70 1.42
C ALA A 27 -0.91 2.81 0.97
N VAL A 28 -1.08 2.98 -0.33
CA VAL A 28 -2.38 3.00 -0.96
C VAL A 28 -2.50 1.77 -1.83
N ILE A 29 -3.60 1.06 -1.71
CA ILE A 29 -3.84 -0.08 -2.57
C ILE A 29 -5.11 0.14 -3.37
N HIS A 30 -5.14 -0.45 -4.55
CA HIS A 30 -6.30 -0.41 -5.42
C HIS A 30 -6.74 -1.84 -5.66
N LEU A 31 -7.97 -2.14 -5.35
CA LEU A 31 -8.49 -3.49 -5.46
C LEU A 31 -9.13 -3.72 -6.81
N ARG A 32 -9.06 -4.96 -7.27
CA ARG A 32 -9.78 -5.35 -8.47
C ARG A 32 -11.27 -5.44 -8.19
N ILE A 33 -11.59 -6.05 -7.06
CA ILE A 33 -12.97 -6.18 -6.62
C ILE A 33 -13.13 -5.30 -5.40
N PRO A 34 -14.04 -4.34 -5.45
CA PRO A 34 -14.18 -3.40 -4.33
C PRO A 34 -14.65 -4.11 -3.06
N MET A 35 -14.14 -3.63 -1.94
CA MET A 35 -14.60 -4.08 -0.64
C MET A 35 -15.34 -2.93 0.01
N PHE A 36 -16.53 -3.22 0.55
CA PHE A 36 -17.35 -2.18 1.18
C PHE A 36 -17.59 -1.01 0.22
N ASP A 37 -17.78 -1.35 -1.07
CA ASP A 37 -18.02 -0.37 -2.12
C ASP A 37 -16.85 0.56 -2.34
N ARG A 38 -15.65 0.14 -1.95
CA ARG A 38 -14.46 0.97 -2.12
C ARG A 38 -13.36 0.14 -2.75
N ARG A 39 -12.71 0.72 -3.74
CA ARG A 39 -11.57 0.08 -4.37
C ARG A 39 -10.26 0.61 -3.85
N LYS A 40 -10.24 1.87 -3.45
CA LYS A 40 -9.01 2.49 -3.00
C LYS A 40 -8.97 2.49 -1.49
N TRP A 41 -7.91 1.92 -0.95
CA TRP A 41 -7.73 1.84 0.49
C TRP A 41 -6.34 2.37 0.82
N GLN A 42 -6.26 3.16 1.86
CA GLN A 42 -5.02 3.75 2.30
C GLN A 42 -4.84 3.45 3.77
N GLY A 43 -3.67 2.96 4.12
CA GLY A 43 -3.40 2.65 5.51
C GLY A 43 -1.96 2.25 5.69
N LYS A 44 -1.60 2.03 6.94
CA LYS A 44 -0.24 1.66 7.29
C LYS A 44 -0.11 0.15 7.20
N ILE A 45 0.96 -0.29 6.58
CA ILE A 45 1.20 -1.72 6.46
C ILE A 45 1.56 -2.26 7.84
N GLU A 46 0.70 -3.12 8.37
CA GLU A 46 0.90 -3.70 9.69
C GLU A 46 1.71 -4.97 9.61
N GLN A 47 1.28 -5.86 8.74
CA GLN A 47 2.00 -7.09 8.57
C GLN A 47 1.60 -7.74 7.26
N VAL A 48 2.42 -8.68 6.84
CA VAL A 48 2.16 -9.45 5.63
C VAL A 48 2.25 -10.90 6.03
N GLU A 49 1.21 -11.64 5.70
CA GLU A 49 1.14 -13.03 6.09
C GLU A 49 0.63 -13.85 4.93
N GLY A 50 1.44 -14.74 4.40
CA GLY A 50 1.04 -15.53 3.27
C GLY A 50 0.70 -14.65 2.11
N ASP A 51 -0.51 -14.79 1.60
CA ASP A 51 -0.96 -13.96 0.49
C ASP A 51 -1.84 -12.82 0.96
N PHE A 52 -1.77 -12.48 2.24
CA PHE A 52 -2.62 -11.44 2.78
C PHE A 52 -1.79 -10.32 3.36
N ILE A 53 -2.27 -9.11 3.17
CA ILE A 53 -1.61 -7.93 3.66
C ILE A 53 -2.56 -7.22 4.59
N THR A 54 -2.09 -6.89 5.78
CA THR A 54 -2.92 -6.19 6.76
C THR A 54 -2.53 -4.72 6.76
N LEU A 55 -3.51 -3.89 6.51
CA LEU A 55 -3.33 -2.44 6.59
C LEU A 55 -4.11 -1.90 7.77
N LEU A 56 -3.52 -0.93 8.42
CA LEU A 56 -4.20 -0.24 9.50
C LEU A 56 -4.90 0.98 8.93
N VAL A 57 -6.21 0.86 8.75
CA VAL A 57 -7.01 1.92 8.17
C VAL A 57 -7.88 2.51 9.27
N ASP A 58 -7.70 3.81 9.53
CA ASP A 58 -8.45 4.50 10.59
C ASP A 58 -8.28 3.77 11.92
N ASN A 59 -7.07 3.33 12.20
CA ASN A 59 -6.75 2.62 13.44
C ASN A 59 -7.43 1.25 13.53
N GLU A 60 -7.85 0.70 12.41
CA GLU A 60 -8.45 -0.62 12.40
C GLU A 60 -7.70 -1.52 11.41
N PRO A 61 -7.31 -2.70 11.84
CA PRO A 61 -6.62 -3.60 10.93
C PRO A 61 -7.59 -4.17 9.90
N ARG A 62 -7.17 -4.11 8.65
CA ARG A 62 -7.96 -4.66 7.56
C ARG A 62 -7.06 -5.52 6.69
N GLN A 63 -7.55 -6.70 6.39
CA GLN A 63 -6.77 -7.65 5.63
C GLN A 63 -7.23 -7.67 4.19
N PHE A 64 -6.25 -7.67 3.29
CA PHE A 64 -6.52 -7.66 1.86
C PHE A 64 -5.76 -8.78 1.20
N ALA A 65 -6.41 -9.46 0.26
CA ALA A 65 -5.76 -10.53 -0.47
C ALA A 65 -4.83 -9.92 -1.51
N PHE A 66 -3.60 -10.40 -1.53
CA PHE A 66 -2.64 -9.91 -2.51
C PHE A 66 -3.15 -10.09 -3.94
N GLY A 67 -3.82 -11.21 -4.18
CA GLY A 67 -4.35 -11.47 -5.52
C GLY A 67 -5.46 -10.53 -5.93
N ASN A 68 -6.10 -9.87 -4.97
CA ASN A 68 -7.14 -8.92 -5.26
C ASN A 68 -6.61 -7.50 -5.41
N ILE A 69 -5.35 -7.28 -5.10
CA ILE A 69 -4.75 -5.96 -5.23
C ILE A 69 -4.31 -5.77 -6.67
N GLN A 70 -4.90 -4.79 -7.34
CA GLN A 70 -4.55 -4.50 -8.71
C GLN A 70 -3.22 -3.77 -8.77
N LYS A 71 -3.05 -2.80 -7.89
CA LYS A 71 -1.79 -2.07 -7.79
C LYS A 71 -1.71 -1.40 -6.44
N ALA A 72 -0.53 -1.03 -6.06
CA ALA A 72 -0.31 -0.35 -4.78
C ALA A 72 0.94 0.49 -4.87
N ASN A 73 0.94 1.56 -4.09
CA ASN A 73 2.07 2.47 -4.00
C ASN A 73 2.28 2.86 -2.56
N LEU A 74 3.50 3.21 -2.24
CA LEU A 74 3.78 3.82 -0.96
C LEU A 74 3.35 5.27 -1.00
N VAL A 75 2.84 5.74 0.13
CA VAL A 75 2.49 7.14 0.26
C VAL A 75 3.76 7.90 0.64
N PRO A 76 4.08 8.96 -0.08
CA PRO A 76 5.27 9.72 0.28
C PRO A 76 5.12 10.36 1.65
N VAL A 77 6.24 10.42 2.36
CA VAL A 77 6.28 11.02 3.67
C VAL A 77 7.00 12.34 3.56
N PHE A 78 6.33 13.39 3.96
CA PHE A 78 6.92 14.71 3.95
C PHE A 78 7.23 15.11 5.37
N ASP A 79 8.44 15.57 5.55
CA ASP A 79 8.89 15.92 6.86
C ASP A 79 9.04 17.42 6.91
N PHE A 80 8.15 18.08 7.50
CA PHE A 80 8.19 19.53 7.55
C PHE A 80 8.59 20.05 8.91
#